data_ea9883de67f6303dee71da12cae3c8a8
#
_entry.id   ea9883de67f6303dee71da12cae3c8a8
#
_cell.length_a   1.000
_cell.length_b   1.000
_cell.length_c   1.000
_cell.angle_alpha   90.00
_cell.angle_beta   90.00
_cell.angle_gamma   90.00
#
_symmetry.space_group_name_H-M   'P 1'
#
loop_
_entity.id
_entity.type
_entity.pdbx_description
1 polymer ?
#
loop_
_entity_poly.entity_id
_entity_poly.type
_entity_poly.pdbx_seq_one_letter_code
_entity_poly.pdbx_strand_id
1 'polypeptide(L)'
;MLDLIVRNGTCFIDGNLSKHDIGVQNGKITHIGDLTKEQSSNTINADGKIVFPGLMDTQVHFREPGSVDAEDLHSGSRAAIVGGITSVFEMPNTNPPTTNFEEFQKKINIGKRMYCNHAFYFGATAENYEVLE
;
A
#
# COMPACT_ATOMS: atom_id res chain seq x y z
N MET A 1 20.97 5.76 -15.47
CA MET A 1 20.90 4.34 -15.07
C MET A 1 19.67 4.18 -14.17
N LEU A 2 18.82 3.22 -14.46
CA LEU A 2 17.61 2.95 -13.67
C LEU A 2 17.97 2.27 -12.33
N ASP A 3 17.12 2.44 -11.33
CA ASP A 3 17.31 1.77 -10.02
C ASP A 3 16.89 0.30 -10.10
N LEU A 4 15.84 0.03 -10.88
CA LEU A 4 15.28 -1.30 -11.07
C LEU A 4 14.70 -1.43 -12.47
N ILE A 5 14.87 -2.60 -13.07
CA ILE A 5 14.11 -3.03 -14.25
C ILE A 5 13.40 -4.36 -13.90
N VAL A 6 12.09 -4.42 -14.15
CA VAL A 6 11.33 -5.68 -14.19
C VAL A 6 11.24 -6.10 -15.65
N ARG A 7 11.85 -7.24 -16.00
CA ARG A 7 11.96 -7.73 -17.38
C ARG A 7 11.02 -8.87 -17.69
N ASN A 8 10.64 -8.98 -18.95
CA ASN A 8 9.93 -10.14 -19.52
C ASN A 8 8.54 -10.39 -18.93
N GLY A 9 7.98 -9.45 -18.17
CA GLY A 9 6.68 -9.60 -17.53
C GLY A 9 5.51 -9.50 -18.50
N THR A 10 4.39 -10.17 -18.19
CA THR A 10 3.10 -9.84 -18.75
C THR A 10 2.46 -8.80 -17.87
N CYS A 11 2.55 -7.52 -18.25
CA CYS A 11 2.15 -6.40 -17.41
C CYS A 11 0.68 -6.04 -17.64
N PHE A 12 -0.02 -5.75 -16.54
CA PHE A 12 -1.38 -5.19 -16.58
C PHE A 12 -1.28 -3.66 -16.65
N ILE A 13 -1.59 -3.11 -17.83
CA ILE A 13 -1.49 -1.68 -18.13
C ILE A 13 -2.77 -1.25 -18.85
N ASP A 14 -3.41 -0.20 -18.36
CA ASP A 14 -4.63 0.39 -18.94
C ASP A 14 -5.72 -0.65 -19.25
N GLY A 15 -5.93 -1.59 -18.31
CA GLY A 15 -6.94 -2.62 -18.43
C GLY A 15 -6.57 -3.81 -19.31
N ASN A 16 -5.36 -3.85 -19.85
CA ASN A 16 -4.89 -4.89 -20.78
C ASN A 16 -3.64 -5.59 -20.28
N LEU A 17 -3.48 -6.86 -20.64
CA LEU A 17 -2.27 -7.65 -20.41
C LEU A 17 -1.40 -7.62 -21.66
N SER A 18 -0.16 -7.16 -21.53
CA SER A 18 0.81 -7.09 -22.62
C SER A 18 2.24 -7.29 -22.13
N LYS A 19 3.12 -7.76 -23.02
CA LYS A 19 4.55 -7.97 -22.70
C LYS A 19 5.28 -6.64 -22.70
N HIS A 20 5.80 -6.26 -21.54
CA HIS A 20 6.61 -5.06 -21.35
C HIS A 20 7.66 -5.28 -20.27
N ASP A 21 8.76 -4.54 -20.37
CA ASP A 21 9.64 -4.26 -19.25
C ASP A 21 9.17 -2.98 -18.53
N ILE A 22 9.44 -2.89 -17.25
CA ILE A 22 9.12 -1.71 -16.42
C ILE A 22 10.41 -1.19 -15.81
N GLY A 23 10.72 0.07 -16.07
CA GLY A 23 11.87 0.78 -15.52
C GLY A 23 11.46 1.73 -14.40
N VAL A 24 12.19 1.64 -13.28
CA VAL A 24 11.98 2.48 -12.09
C VAL A 24 13.21 3.34 -11.85
N GLN A 25 12.99 4.62 -11.55
CA GLN A 25 14.02 5.56 -11.16
C GLN A 25 13.48 6.48 -10.05
N ASN A 26 14.26 6.64 -8.99
CA ASN A 26 13.89 7.45 -7.81
C ASN A 26 12.51 7.06 -7.22
N GLY A 27 12.25 5.74 -7.12
CA GLY A 27 11.01 5.20 -6.58
C GLY A 27 9.77 5.39 -7.47
N LYS A 28 9.94 5.81 -8.73
CA LYS A 28 8.84 6.03 -9.67
C LYS A 28 9.02 5.18 -10.92
N ILE A 29 7.93 4.68 -11.48
CA ILE A 29 7.92 4.08 -12.81
C ILE A 29 8.14 5.20 -13.81
N THR A 30 9.23 5.12 -14.57
CA THR A 30 9.61 6.15 -15.56
C THR A 30 9.57 5.63 -16.99
N HIS A 31 9.63 4.31 -17.18
CA HIS A 31 9.63 3.67 -18.48
C HIS A 31 8.77 2.42 -18.49
N ILE A 32 8.01 2.24 -19.55
CA ILE A 32 7.24 1.02 -19.85
C ILE A 32 7.47 0.73 -21.34
N GLY A 33 7.96 -0.47 -21.67
CA GLY A 33 8.24 -0.87 -23.05
C GLY A 33 9.39 -1.84 -23.16
N ASP A 34 10.12 -1.81 -24.28
CA ASP A 34 11.34 -2.59 -24.46
C ASP A 34 12.55 -1.87 -23.84
N LEU A 35 13.08 -2.44 -22.78
CA LEU A 35 14.26 -1.91 -22.08
C LEU A 35 15.50 -2.80 -22.25
N THR A 36 15.56 -3.63 -23.27
CA THR A 36 16.67 -4.57 -23.52
C THR A 36 18.05 -3.90 -23.55
N LYS A 37 18.11 -2.63 -24.01
CA LYS A 37 19.35 -1.83 -24.08
C LYS A 37 19.64 -1.01 -22.82
N GLU A 38 18.70 -0.96 -21.89
CA GLU A 38 18.84 -0.15 -20.67
C GLU A 38 19.58 -0.91 -19.56
N GLN A 39 20.31 -0.15 -18.74
CA GLN A 39 21.00 -0.68 -17.57
C GLN A 39 20.32 -0.23 -16.29
N SER A 40 20.37 -1.09 -15.29
CA SER A 40 19.83 -0.80 -13.94
C SER A 40 20.73 -1.37 -12.86
N SER A 41 20.61 -0.79 -11.65
CA SER A 41 21.28 -1.31 -10.45
C SER A 41 20.76 -2.68 -10.04
N ASN A 42 19.45 -2.93 -10.28
CA ASN A 42 18.78 -4.18 -9.95
C ASN A 42 17.89 -4.61 -11.14
N THR A 43 17.74 -5.92 -11.30
CA THR A 43 16.85 -6.50 -12.33
C THR A 43 16.05 -7.65 -11.72
N ILE A 44 14.74 -7.64 -11.98
CA ILE A 44 13.83 -8.75 -11.66
C ILE A 44 13.42 -9.39 -12.98
N ASN A 45 13.65 -10.69 -13.15
CA ASN A 45 13.10 -11.43 -14.26
C ASN A 45 11.69 -11.92 -13.90
N ALA A 46 10.69 -11.41 -14.61
CA ALA A 46 9.27 -11.75 -14.47
C ALA A 46 8.76 -12.65 -15.59
N ASP A 47 9.66 -13.42 -16.24
CA ASP A 47 9.24 -14.36 -17.28
C ASP A 47 8.23 -15.37 -16.73
N GLY A 48 7.16 -15.60 -17.49
CA GLY A 48 6.03 -16.44 -17.08
C GLY A 48 5.15 -15.86 -15.97
N LYS A 49 5.40 -14.64 -15.51
CA LYS A 49 4.61 -13.97 -14.44
C LYS A 49 3.76 -12.83 -14.99
N ILE A 50 2.65 -12.59 -14.28
CA ILE A 50 1.85 -11.38 -14.49
C ILE A 50 2.34 -10.32 -13.50
N VAL A 51 2.57 -9.11 -14.00
CA VAL A 51 2.99 -7.95 -13.21
C VAL A 51 1.82 -6.99 -13.09
N PHE A 52 1.39 -6.76 -11.86
CA PHE A 52 0.34 -5.79 -11.52
C PHE A 52 0.92 -4.58 -10.78
N PRO A 53 0.26 -3.42 -10.84
CA PRO A 53 0.46 -2.37 -9.85
C PRO A 53 0.21 -2.93 -8.44
N GLY A 54 0.86 -2.34 -7.44
CA GLY A 54 0.57 -2.70 -6.05
C GLY A 54 -0.92 -2.55 -5.75
N LEU A 55 -1.50 -3.58 -5.14
CA LEU A 55 -2.94 -3.61 -4.84
C LEU A 55 -3.28 -2.66 -3.69
N MET A 56 -4.52 -2.20 -3.67
CA MET A 56 -5.06 -1.37 -2.59
C MET A 56 -6.20 -2.12 -1.89
N ASP A 57 -6.13 -2.23 -0.56
CA ASP A 57 -7.22 -2.70 0.27
C ASP A 57 -7.85 -1.51 1.00
N THR A 58 -9.08 -1.20 0.67
CA THR A 58 -9.79 -0.04 1.21
C THR A 58 -10.55 -0.33 2.51
N GLN A 59 -10.41 -1.52 3.08
CA GLN A 59 -11.13 -1.92 4.30
C GLN A 59 -10.34 -2.96 5.10
N VAL A 60 -9.31 -2.52 5.83
CA VAL A 60 -8.56 -3.40 6.72
C VAL A 60 -8.91 -3.16 8.19
N HIS A 61 -8.67 -4.17 9.04
CA HIS A 61 -8.90 -4.13 10.48
C HIS A 61 -7.65 -4.63 11.21
N PHE A 62 -6.62 -3.80 11.31
CA PHE A 62 -5.34 -4.13 11.97
C PHE A 62 -5.36 -4.03 13.50
N ARG A 63 -6.54 -3.86 14.09
CA ARG A 63 -6.82 -4.02 15.52
C ARG A 63 -6.07 -3.10 16.48
N GLU A 64 -5.26 -2.17 16.00
CA GLU A 64 -4.53 -1.21 16.85
C GLU A 64 -5.10 0.21 16.66
N PRO A 65 -5.34 0.92 17.78
CA PRO A 65 -5.18 0.50 19.19
C PRO A 65 -6.24 -0.50 19.66
N GLY A 66 -5.91 -1.24 20.72
CA GLY A 66 -6.84 -2.07 21.49
C GLY A 66 -6.49 -3.55 21.47
N SER A 67 -6.71 -4.26 20.37
CA SER A 67 -6.51 -5.72 20.31
C SER A 67 -5.20 -6.10 19.63
N VAL A 68 -4.10 -5.52 20.08
CA VAL A 68 -2.76 -5.70 19.50
C VAL A 68 -2.23 -7.13 19.57
N ASP A 69 -2.76 -7.95 20.48
CA ASP A 69 -2.42 -9.38 20.55
C ASP A 69 -2.94 -10.16 19.33
N ALA A 70 -4.00 -9.67 18.67
CA ALA A 70 -4.51 -10.26 17.46
C ALA A 70 -3.71 -9.79 16.24
N GLU A 71 -3.53 -8.48 16.11
CA GLU A 71 -2.74 -7.85 15.05
C GLU A 71 -2.47 -6.39 15.42
N ASP A 72 -1.29 -5.89 15.04
CA ASP A 72 -0.96 -4.47 15.13
C ASP A 72 -0.73 -3.86 13.74
N LEU A 73 -0.63 -2.53 13.67
CA LEU A 73 -0.42 -1.81 12.39
C LEU A 73 0.92 -2.19 11.72
N HIS A 74 1.94 -2.52 12.50
CA HIS A 74 3.24 -2.90 11.97
C HIS A 74 3.20 -4.32 11.35
N SER A 75 2.68 -5.31 12.06
CA SER A 75 2.60 -6.70 11.59
C SER A 75 1.60 -6.85 10.44
N GLY A 76 0.42 -6.22 10.56
CA GLY A 76 -0.60 -6.23 9.52
C GLY A 76 -0.12 -5.59 8.21
N SER A 77 0.53 -4.42 8.28
CA SER A 77 1.09 -3.79 7.08
C SER A 77 2.23 -4.59 6.44
N ARG A 78 3.03 -5.29 7.26
CA ARG A 78 4.04 -6.22 6.74
C ARG A 78 3.41 -7.40 6.00
N ALA A 79 2.35 -7.99 6.55
CA ALA A 79 1.61 -9.05 5.89
C ALA A 79 0.97 -8.56 4.58
N ALA A 80 0.40 -7.35 4.57
CA ALA A 80 -0.15 -6.71 3.38
C ALA A 80 0.90 -6.62 2.25
N ILE A 81 2.10 -6.08 2.52
CA ILE A 81 3.18 -5.98 1.53
C ILE A 81 3.59 -7.35 0.99
N VAL A 82 3.72 -8.36 1.85
CA VAL A 82 4.05 -9.73 1.43
C VAL A 82 2.97 -10.32 0.52
N GLY A 83 1.70 -9.94 0.75
CA GLY A 83 0.56 -10.29 -0.10
C GLY A 83 0.41 -9.47 -1.38
N GLY A 84 1.27 -8.45 -1.61
CA GLY A 84 1.19 -7.55 -2.77
C GLY A 84 0.27 -6.36 -2.60
N ILE A 85 -0.24 -6.11 -1.39
CA ILE A 85 -1.05 -4.94 -1.04
C ILE A 85 -0.11 -3.83 -0.58
N THR A 86 -0.04 -2.76 -1.35
CA THR A 86 0.89 -1.65 -1.12
C THR A 86 0.24 -0.42 -0.51
N SER A 87 -1.09 -0.40 -0.42
CA SER A 87 -1.87 0.69 0.17
C SER A 87 -3.07 0.13 0.91
N VAL A 88 -3.35 0.67 2.10
CA VAL A 88 -4.47 0.22 2.92
C VAL A 88 -5.25 1.40 3.49
N PHE A 89 -6.56 1.19 3.71
CA PHE A 89 -7.42 2.10 4.46
C PHE A 89 -7.94 1.36 5.69
N GLU A 90 -7.51 1.79 6.86
CA GLU A 90 -7.82 1.12 8.12
C GLU A 90 -9.09 1.69 8.75
N MET A 91 -9.95 0.77 9.17
CA MET A 91 -11.28 1.09 9.69
C MET A 91 -11.22 1.71 11.10
N PRO A 92 -12.23 2.54 11.48
CA PRO A 92 -12.20 3.31 12.72
C PRO A 92 -12.65 2.53 13.95
N ASN A 93 -13.08 1.27 13.83
CA ASN A 93 -13.64 0.45 14.89
C ASN A 93 -12.59 -0.22 15.79
N THR A 94 -11.64 0.55 16.24
CA THR A 94 -10.59 0.17 17.20
C THR A 94 -11.04 0.44 18.65
N ASN A 95 -10.18 0.19 19.63
CA ASN A 95 -10.45 0.48 21.02
C ASN A 95 -9.30 1.30 21.66
N PRO A 96 -9.50 2.61 21.88
CA PRO A 96 -10.70 3.38 21.60
C PRO A 96 -11.00 3.50 20.09
N PRO A 97 -12.27 3.78 19.72
CA PRO A 97 -12.63 3.99 18.33
C PRO A 97 -12.09 5.35 17.82
N THR A 98 -11.77 5.41 16.51
CA THR A 98 -11.24 6.62 15.86
C THR A 98 -12.40 7.57 15.52
N THR A 99 -13.02 8.18 16.54
CA THR A 99 -14.23 9.02 16.41
C THR A 99 -14.03 10.45 16.92
N ASN A 100 -12.82 10.80 17.33
CA ASN A 100 -12.43 12.16 17.69
C ASN A 100 -11.02 12.46 17.19
N PHE A 101 -10.67 13.74 17.19
CA PHE A 101 -9.41 14.20 16.62
C PHE A 101 -8.18 13.70 17.39
N GLU A 102 -8.29 13.54 18.69
CA GLU A 102 -7.20 13.04 19.53
C GLU A 102 -6.85 11.58 19.16
N GLU A 103 -7.84 10.70 19.09
CA GLU A 103 -7.63 9.29 18.72
C GLU A 103 -7.18 9.14 17.26
N PHE A 104 -7.69 9.97 16.36
CA PHE A 104 -7.23 10.03 14.98
C PHE A 104 -5.75 10.41 14.89
N GLN A 105 -5.32 11.44 15.64
CA GLN A 105 -3.92 11.87 15.65
C GLN A 105 -2.98 10.83 16.28
N LYS A 106 -3.44 10.14 17.34
CA LYS A 106 -2.70 9.00 17.92
C LYS A 106 -2.50 7.91 16.88
N LYS A 107 -3.56 7.55 16.16
CA LYS A 107 -3.52 6.51 15.11
C LYS A 107 -2.57 6.87 13.97
N ILE A 108 -2.59 8.13 13.51
CA ILE A 108 -1.61 8.64 12.53
C ILE A 108 -0.17 8.46 13.04
N ASN A 109 0.08 8.76 14.32
CA ASN A 109 1.41 8.62 14.89
C ASN A 109 1.87 7.15 14.99
N ILE A 110 0.97 6.26 15.36
CA ILE A 110 1.25 4.81 15.37
C ILE A 110 1.51 4.32 13.94
N GLY A 111 0.74 4.81 12.97
CA GLY A 111 0.84 4.44 11.56
C GLY A 111 2.19 4.73 10.91
N LYS A 112 2.99 5.66 11.46
CA LYS A 112 4.34 5.97 10.94
C LYS A 112 5.28 4.76 10.87
N ARG A 113 4.99 3.68 11.58
CA ARG A 113 5.76 2.43 11.56
C ARG A 113 5.25 1.38 10.57
N MET A 114 4.19 1.71 9.82
CA MET A 114 3.66 0.81 8.79
C MET A 114 4.58 0.71 7.58
N TYR A 115 4.59 -0.43 6.92
CA TYR A 115 5.39 -0.71 5.73
C TYR A 115 4.72 -0.30 4.42
N CYS A 116 3.39 -0.17 4.40
CA CYS A 116 2.63 0.22 3.22
C CYS A 116 2.12 1.67 3.32
N ASN A 117 1.72 2.24 2.20
CA ASN A 117 0.93 3.47 2.22
C ASN A 117 -0.37 3.24 2.97
N HIS A 118 -0.79 4.22 3.74
CA HIS A 118 -1.97 4.04 4.57
C HIS A 118 -2.77 5.33 4.75
N ALA A 119 -4.05 5.14 4.98
CA ALA A 119 -4.96 6.15 5.47
C ALA A 119 -5.87 5.53 6.55
N PHE A 120 -6.45 6.39 7.36
CA PHE A 120 -7.34 5.99 8.44
C PHE A 120 -8.71 6.61 8.26
N TYR A 121 -9.75 5.81 8.41
CA TYR A 121 -11.10 6.33 8.45
C TYR A 121 -11.38 7.00 9.80
N PHE A 122 -12.09 8.09 9.73
CA PHE A 122 -12.71 8.73 10.89
C PHE A 122 -14.14 8.21 11.02
N GLY A 123 -14.50 7.71 12.18
CA GLY A 123 -15.81 7.10 12.43
C GLY A 123 -16.87 8.14 12.74
N ALA A 124 -17.99 8.09 12.06
CA ALA A 124 -19.16 8.91 12.36
C ALA A 124 -19.94 8.33 13.55
N THR A 125 -20.37 9.19 14.48
CA THR A 125 -21.24 8.88 15.60
C THR A 125 -22.31 9.97 15.75
N ALA A 126 -23.30 9.74 16.59
CA ALA A 126 -24.30 10.75 16.90
C ALA A 126 -23.73 11.99 17.60
N GLU A 127 -22.58 11.83 18.29
CA GLU A 127 -21.95 12.86 19.12
C GLU A 127 -20.89 13.67 18.36
N ASN A 128 -20.45 13.24 17.18
CA ASN A 128 -19.37 13.91 16.43
C ASN A 128 -19.77 14.44 15.06
N TYR A 129 -21.06 14.54 14.79
CA TYR A 129 -21.59 14.98 13.51
C TYR A 129 -21.03 16.36 13.07
N GLU A 130 -20.91 17.30 14.01
CA GLU A 130 -20.45 18.67 13.72
C GLU A 130 -18.96 18.76 13.30
N VAL A 131 -18.16 17.72 13.58
CA VAL A 131 -16.72 17.72 13.19
C VAL A 131 -16.45 16.98 11.89
N LEU A 132 -17.49 16.49 11.21
CA LEU A 132 -17.39 15.79 9.92
C LEU A 132 -17.60 16.72 8.72
N GLU A 133 -18.00 17.96 8.96
CA GLU A 133 -18.15 19.03 7.95
C GLU A 133 -16.85 19.86 7.86
#